data_13cea8205107ca4d1be25887495a80de
#
_entry.id   13cea8205107ca4d1be25887495a80de
#
_cell.length_a   1.000
_cell.length_b   1.000
_cell.length_c   1.000
_cell.angle_alpha   90.00
_cell.angle_beta   90.00
_cell.angle_gamma   90.00
#
_symmetry.space_group_name_H-M   'P 1'
#
loop_
_entity.id
_entity.type
_entity.pdbx_description
1 polymer ?
#
loop_
_entity_poly.entity_id
_entity_poly.type
_entity_poly.pdbx_seq_one_letter_code
_entity_poly.pdbx_strand_id
1 'polypeptide(L)'
;MRSKLHDLVDIVDIVSKNGAVLLNIGPRADGTIPESEVSMLRHLGAWLAVNGEANSGTRPWKVFGEGPTDVVGGSFNDTKREGFTGSDIRFTTQGDTLYATILVVPTNETTVIGSLGTHLALHRCPIREVTLVRSPRGTGPLAWDRTGKALQITIPEPVRRSVGEVADDAIVLRITG
;
A
#
# COMPACT_ATOMS: atom_id res chain seq x y z
N MET A 1 -14.07 3.72 -17.50
CA MET A 1 -12.64 4.12 -17.48
C MET A 1 -12.13 3.81 -16.09
N ARG A 2 -11.18 2.87 -15.93
CA ARG A 2 -10.57 2.56 -14.61
C ARG A 2 -9.88 3.82 -14.07
N SER A 3 -9.93 4.06 -12.78
CA SER A 3 -9.17 5.16 -12.17
C SER A 3 -7.70 4.73 -12.05
N LYS A 4 -6.77 5.67 -12.13
CA LYS A 4 -5.32 5.42 -11.99
C LYS A 4 -4.97 4.75 -10.66
N LEU A 5 -5.74 5.03 -9.61
CA LEU A 5 -5.59 4.43 -8.29
C LEU A 5 -5.90 2.93 -8.31
N HIS A 6 -6.90 2.47 -9.09
CA HIS A 6 -7.23 1.04 -9.16
C HIS A 6 -6.05 0.20 -9.64
N ASP A 7 -5.33 0.66 -10.66
CA ASP A 7 -4.20 -0.11 -11.21
C ASP A 7 -3.05 -0.22 -10.19
N LEU A 8 -2.77 0.82 -9.42
CA LEU A 8 -1.74 0.82 -8.37
C LEU A 8 -2.10 -0.13 -7.23
N VAL A 9 -3.29 0.01 -6.65
CA VAL A 9 -3.69 -0.81 -5.49
C VAL A 9 -3.86 -2.28 -5.86
N ASP A 10 -4.21 -2.57 -7.12
CA ASP A 10 -4.24 -3.93 -7.66
C ASP A 10 -2.85 -4.55 -7.73
N ILE A 11 -1.85 -3.78 -8.17
CA ILE A 11 -0.45 -4.24 -8.19
C ILE A 11 0.01 -4.55 -6.76
N VAL A 12 -0.24 -3.68 -5.80
CA VAL A 12 0.14 -3.89 -4.40
C VAL A 12 -0.57 -5.12 -3.82
N ASP A 13 -1.86 -5.28 -4.08
CA ASP A 13 -2.64 -6.44 -3.61
C ASP A 13 -2.09 -7.75 -4.19
N ILE A 14 -1.81 -7.80 -5.49
CA ILE A 14 -1.27 -8.98 -6.16
C ILE A 14 0.13 -9.32 -5.64
N VAL A 15 1.02 -8.33 -5.49
CA VAL A 15 2.38 -8.54 -4.99
C VAL A 15 2.38 -9.06 -3.55
N SER A 16 1.51 -8.53 -2.69
CA SER A 16 1.37 -8.99 -1.30
C SER A 16 0.97 -10.46 -1.19
N LYS A 17 0.30 -11.00 -2.21
CA LYS A 17 -0.14 -12.40 -2.36
C LYS A 17 0.86 -13.27 -3.13
N ASN A 18 2.07 -12.79 -3.37
CA ASN A 18 3.11 -13.46 -4.17
C ASN A 18 2.75 -13.62 -5.66
N GLY A 19 1.87 -12.78 -6.16
CA GLY A 19 1.48 -12.77 -7.56
C GLY A 19 2.42 -11.95 -8.44
N ALA A 20 2.27 -12.10 -9.76
CA ALA A 20 2.92 -11.27 -10.77
C ALA A 20 1.86 -10.51 -11.57
N VAL A 21 2.21 -9.31 -12.02
CA VAL A 21 1.33 -8.47 -12.82
C VAL A 21 1.85 -8.37 -14.23
N LEU A 22 1.00 -8.67 -15.20
CA LEU A 22 1.21 -8.34 -16.61
C LEU A 22 0.29 -7.18 -16.97
N LEU A 23 0.85 -5.98 -17.04
CA LEU A 23 0.11 -4.78 -17.42
C LEU A 23 0.14 -4.64 -18.95
N ASN A 24 -1.01 -4.78 -19.58
CA ASN A 24 -1.15 -4.62 -21.02
C ASN A 24 -1.51 -3.18 -21.37
N ILE A 25 -0.85 -2.66 -22.42
CA ILE A 25 -1.08 -1.31 -22.98
C ILE A 25 -1.61 -1.49 -24.40
N GLY A 26 -2.70 -0.78 -24.74
CA GLY A 26 -3.31 -0.82 -26.07
C GLY A 26 -2.82 0.30 -26.97
N PRO A 27 -1.81 0.10 -27.85
CA PRO A 27 -1.40 1.12 -28.80
C PRO A 27 -2.52 1.40 -29.82
N ARG A 28 -2.51 2.63 -30.38
CA ARG A 28 -3.36 2.98 -31.52
C ARG A 28 -2.84 2.33 -32.82
N ALA A 29 -3.65 2.38 -33.86
CA ALA A 29 -3.27 1.82 -35.16
C ALA A 29 -2.01 2.48 -35.79
N ASP A 30 -1.70 3.71 -35.40
CA ASP A 30 -0.50 4.45 -35.81
C ASP A 30 0.73 4.14 -34.93
N GLY A 31 0.61 3.22 -33.97
CA GLY A 31 1.65 2.83 -33.02
C GLY A 31 1.82 3.76 -31.82
N THR A 32 1.04 4.83 -31.71
CA THR A 32 1.10 5.72 -30.54
C THR A 32 0.33 5.15 -29.35
N ILE A 33 0.76 5.52 -28.14
CA ILE A 33 0.06 5.14 -26.90
C ILE A 33 -0.97 6.23 -26.57
N PRO A 34 -2.23 5.87 -26.23
CA PRO A 34 -3.24 6.83 -25.77
C PRO A 34 -2.75 7.63 -24.56
N GLU A 35 -3.04 8.94 -24.51
CA GLU A 35 -2.55 9.82 -23.43
C GLU A 35 -3.06 9.37 -22.05
N SER A 36 -4.23 8.75 -21.96
CA SER A 36 -4.76 8.16 -20.72
C SER A 36 -3.84 7.07 -20.18
N GLU A 37 -3.32 6.20 -21.05
CA GLU A 37 -2.40 5.12 -20.66
C GLU A 37 -1.01 5.66 -20.32
N VAL A 38 -0.51 6.63 -21.11
CA VAL A 38 0.73 7.35 -20.80
C VAL A 38 0.65 8.00 -19.42
N SER A 39 -0.45 8.66 -19.13
CA SER A 39 -0.71 9.30 -17.82
C SER A 39 -0.76 8.29 -16.68
N MET A 40 -1.40 7.13 -16.88
CA MET A 40 -1.44 6.03 -15.92
C MET A 40 -0.02 5.48 -15.65
N LEU A 41 0.75 5.19 -16.70
CA LEU A 41 2.11 4.68 -16.56
C LEU A 41 3.04 5.66 -15.84
N ARG A 42 2.95 6.96 -16.15
CA ARG A 42 3.72 8.00 -15.45
C ARG A 42 3.37 8.08 -13.98
N HIS A 43 2.08 7.99 -13.65
CA HIS A 43 1.61 7.98 -12.28
C HIS A 43 2.14 6.78 -11.50
N LEU A 44 1.98 5.58 -12.06
CA LEU A 44 2.49 4.34 -11.48
C LEU A 44 4.01 4.39 -11.31
N GLY A 45 4.73 4.85 -12.32
CA GLY A 45 6.18 5.01 -12.28
C GLY A 45 6.65 6.00 -11.21
N ALA A 46 5.96 7.14 -11.07
CA ALA A 46 6.25 8.13 -10.03
C ALA A 46 6.05 7.57 -8.62
N TRP A 47 4.96 6.82 -8.39
CA TRP A 47 4.71 6.19 -7.11
C TRP A 47 5.76 5.11 -6.78
N LEU A 48 6.06 4.24 -7.74
CA LEU A 48 7.07 3.18 -7.57
C LEU A 48 8.48 3.73 -7.38
N ALA A 49 8.83 4.86 -8.00
CA ALA A 49 10.13 5.50 -7.79
C ALA A 49 10.36 5.91 -6.33
N VAL A 50 9.30 6.17 -5.58
CA VAL A 50 9.36 6.57 -4.17
C VAL A 50 9.09 5.42 -3.23
N ASN A 51 8.08 4.60 -3.52
CA ASN A 51 7.57 3.56 -2.62
C ASN A 51 7.96 2.14 -3.06
N GLY A 52 8.73 2.02 -4.15
CA GLY A 52 9.03 0.73 -4.78
C GLY A 52 9.77 -0.26 -3.89
N GLU A 53 10.48 0.20 -2.86
CA GLU A 53 11.14 -0.69 -1.88
C GLU A 53 10.15 -1.63 -1.17
N ALA A 54 8.88 -1.22 -1.02
CA ALA A 54 7.84 -2.05 -0.44
C ALA A 54 7.26 -3.10 -1.41
N ASN A 55 7.63 -3.04 -2.69
CA ASN A 55 7.15 -3.96 -3.72
C ASN A 55 8.28 -4.74 -4.40
N SER A 56 9.40 -4.07 -4.70
CA SER A 56 10.51 -4.65 -5.44
C SER A 56 11.47 -5.40 -4.51
N GLY A 57 11.76 -6.66 -4.82
CA GLY A 57 12.68 -7.49 -4.03
C GLY A 57 12.12 -7.94 -2.68
N THR A 58 10.84 -7.73 -2.43
CA THR A 58 10.15 -8.14 -1.20
C THR A 58 9.64 -9.58 -1.27
N ARG A 59 9.14 -10.06 -0.16
CA ARG A 59 8.43 -11.34 -0.03
C ARG A 59 7.09 -11.10 0.69
N PRO A 60 6.09 -11.95 0.46
CA PRO A 60 4.86 -11.93 1.28
C PRO A 60 5.20 -12.08 2.75
N TRP A 61 4.47 -11.36 3.59
CA TRP A 61 4.53 -11.59 5.02
C TRP A 61 3.68 -12.81 5.41
N LYS A 62 3.58 -13.13 6.71
CA LYS A 62 2.81 -14.28 7.24
C LYS A 62 1.32 -14.22 6.88
N VAL A 63 0.78 -13.00 6.76
CA VAL A 63 -0.53 -12.70 6.18
C VAL A 63 -0.32 -11.65 5.08
N PHE A 64 -1.05 -11.78 3.98
CA PHE A 64 -0.90 -10.87 2.86
C PHE A 64 -1.48 -9.47 3.13
N GLY A 65 -2.44 -9.38 4.06
CA GLY A 65 -3.10 -8.13 4.38
C GLY A 65 -4.25 -8.30 5.36
N GLU A 66 -4.90 -7.20 5.65
CA GLU A 66 -6.14 -7.11 6.43
C GLU A 66 -7.01 -5.97 5.89
N GLY A 67 -8.26 -5.93 6.28
CA GLY A 67 -9.22 -4.89 5.91
C GLY A 67 -10.60 -5.45 5.62
N PRO A 68 -11.58 -4.56 5.42
CA PRO A 68 -12.97 -4.96 5.20
C PRO A 68 -13.28 -5.42 3.78
N THR A 69 -12.41 -5.11 2.78
CA THR A 69 -12.71 -5.37 1.37
C THR A 69 -12.28 -6.77 0.96
N ASP A 70 -13.26 -7.60 0.60
CA ASP A 70 -13.02 -8.90 0.02
C ASP A 70 -12.72 -8.79 -1.48
N VAL A 71 -11.60 -9.37 -1.89
CA VAL A 71 -11.24 -9.51 -3.30
C VAL A 71 -11.67 -10.90 -3.77
N VAL A 72 -12.76 -10.96 -4.52
CA VAL A 72 -13.24 -12.21 -5.10
C VAL A 72 -12.22 -12.70 -6.12
N GLY A 73 -11.61 -13.84 -5.84
CA GLY A 73 -10.68 -14.49 -6.76
C GLY A 73 -11.40 -15.04 -7.99
N GLY A 74 -10.68 -15.13 -9.11
CA GLY A 74 -11.17 -15.73 -10.36
C GLY A 74 -10.89 -14.84 -11.58
N SER A 75 -10.90 -15.46 -12.77
CA SER A 75 -10.69 -14.75 -14.03
C SER A 75 -11.85 -13.80 -14.33
N PHE A 76 -11.53 -12.58 -14.76
CA PHE A 76 -12.51 -11.55 -15.18
C PHE A 76 -13.41 -10.96 -14.07
N ASN A 77 -13.02 -11.05 -12.80
CA ASN A 77 -13.81 -10.49 -11.67
C ASN A 77 -13.38 -9.07 -11.23
N ASP A 78 -12.42 -8.48 -11.88
CA ASP A 78 -11.81 -7.17 -11.53
C ASP A 78 -12.82 -6.01 -11.51
N THR A 79 -13.97 -6.16 -12.14
CA THR A 79 -15.01 -5.12 -12.20
C THR A 79 -16.11 -5.27 -11.14
N LYS A 80 -16.08 -6.35 -10.35
CA LYS A 80 -17.17 -6.70 -9.42
C LYS A 80 -16.85 -6.46 -7.95
N ARG A 81 -15.65 -5.97 -7.61
CA ARG A 81 -15.30 -5.70 -6.22
C ARG A 81 -15.71 -4.28 -5.81
N GLU A 82 -15.98 -4.10 -4.54
CA GLU A 82 -16.04 -2.78 -3.91
C GLU A 82 -14.66 -2.12 -3.92
N GLY A 83 -14.61 -0.79 -3.90
CA GLY A 83 -13.35 -0.05 -3.79
C GLY A 83 -12.68 -0.32 -2.44
N PHE A 84 -11.35 -0.34 -2.41
CA PHE A 84 -10.60 -0.38 -1.17
C PHE A 84 -10.84 0.87 -0.32
N THR A 85 -10.57 0.76 0.96
CA THR A 85 -10.74 1.81 1.96
C THR A 85 -9.41 2.09 2.68
N GLY A 86 -9.38 3.12 3.51
CA GLY A 86 -8.22 3.43 4.37
C GLY A 86 -7.97 2.40 5.48
N SER A 87 -8.82 1.37 5.60
CA SER A 87 -8.63 0.24 6.51
C SER A 87 -8.10 -1.01 5.80
N ASP A 88 -7.98 -0.99 4.48
CA ASP A 88 -7.40 -2.07 3.71
C ASP A 88 -5.89 -1.91 3.64
N ILE A 89 -5.18 -2.88 4.20
CA ILE A 89 -3.72 -2.85 4.35
C ILE A 89 -3.14 -4.11 3.70
N ARG A 90 -2.00 -3.97 3.04
CA ARG A 90 -1.23 -5.08 2.47
C ARG A 90 0.17 -5.13 3.03
N PHE A 91 0.70 -6.33 3.21
CA PHE A 91 1.98 -6.55 3.86
C PHE A 91 2.99 -7.22 2.92
N THR A 92 4.22 -6.69 2.96
CA THR A 92 5.40 -7.30 2.35
C THR A 92 6.58 -7.20 3.29
N THR A 93 7.62 -8.00 3.07
CA THR A 93 8.84 -7.98 3.89
C THR A 93 10.10 -7.96 3.05
N GLN A 94 11.13 -7.31 3.56
CA GLN A 94 12.49 -7.38 3.02
C GLN A 94 13.49 -7.43 4.19
N GLY A 95 14.17 -8.56 4.35
CA GLY A 95 14.96 -8.81 5.55
C GLY A 95 14.09 -8.72 6.81
N ASP A 96 14.53 -7.93 7.78
CA ASP A 96 13.81 -7.71 9.04
C ASP A 96 12.79 -6.55 8.97
N THR A 97 12.68 -5.90 7.82
CA THR A 97 11.74 -4.80 7.61
C THR A 97 10.37 -5.33 7.17
N LEU A 98 9.33 -4.90 7.85
CA LEU A 98 7.94 -5.09 7.45
C LEU A 98 7.40 -3.81 6.82
N TYR A 99 6.84 -3.93 5.63
CA TYR A 99 6.09 -2.85 4.99
C TYR A 99 4.60 -3.10 5.15
N ALA A 100 3.87 -2.04 5.52
CA ALA A 100 2.42 -2.02 5.57
C ALA A 100 1.91 -0.93 4.63
N THR A 101 1.30 -1.34 3.52
CA THR A 101 0.74 -0.42 2.53
C THR A 101 -0.75 -0.25 2.78
N ILE A 102 -1.16 0.95 3.18
CA ILE A 102 -2.56 1.37 3.33
C ILE A 102 -3.05 1.76 1.94
N LEU A 103 -4.02 1.04 1.42
CA LEU A 103 -4.41 1.12 0.00
C LEU A 103 -5.15 2.41 -0.39
N VAL A 104 -5.73 3.10 0.57
CA VAL A 104 -6.39 4.41 0.38
C VAL A 104 -6.01 5.31 1.55
N VAL A 105 -5.73 6.58 1.29
CA VAL A 105 -5.39 7.54 2.35
C VAL A 105 -6.53 7.57 3.39
N PRO A 106 -6.24 7.25 4.67
CA PRO A 106 -7.26 7.19 5.70
C PRO A 106 -7.81 8.58 6.00
N THR A 107 -9.10 8.68 6.27
CA THR A 107 -9.74 9.93 6.67
C THR A 107 -9.38 10.32 8.11
N ASN A 108 -9.14 9.33 8.97
CA ASN A 108 -8.75 9.51 10.36
C ASN A 108 -7.23 9.56 10.52
N GLU A 109 -6.76 10.24 11.58
CA GLU A 109 -5.34 10.29 11.90
C GLU A 109 -4.80 8.96 12.42
N THR A 110 -5.62 8.15 13.04
CA THR A 110 -5.22 6.86 13.60
C THR A 110 -5.49 5.73 12.63
N THR A 111 -4.43 5.03 12.26
CA THR A 111 -4.49 3.75 11.53
C THR A 111 -4.30 2.62 12.53
N VAL A 112 -5.12 1.59 12.43
CA VAL A 112 -5.11 0.42 13.33
C VAL A 112 -4.75 -0.82 12.53
N ILE A 113 -3.68 -1.51 12.94
CA ILE A 113 -3.21 -2.74 12.30
C ILE A 113 -3.39 -3.91 13.29
N GLY A 114 -4.46 -4.65 13.15
CA GLY A 114 -4.83 -5.77 14.03
C GLY A 114 -3.82 -6.92 13.97
N SER A 115 -3.32 -7.23 12.78
CA SER A 115 -2.32 -8.29 12.57
C SER A 115 -1.01 -8.07 13.32
N LEU A 116 -0.73 -6.84 13.78
CA LEU A 116 0.46 -6.50 14.55
C LEU A 116 0.22 -6.47 16.07
N GLY A 117 -0.98 -6.82 16.54
CA GLY A 117 -1.26 -7.03 17.96
C GLY A 117 -0.40 -8.15 18.57
N THR A 118 0.03 -7.98 19.83
CA THR A 118 0.94 -8.96 20.45
C THR A 118 0.27 -10.31 20.73
N HIS A 119 -1.09 -10.37 20.87
CA HIS A 119 -1.83 -11.61 21.11
C HIS A 119 -1.76 -12.58 19.92
N LEU A 120 -1.70 -12.09 18.69
CA LEU A 120 -1.60 -12.94 17.49
C LEU A 120 -0.21 -13.54 17.28
N ALA A 121 0.82 -12.96 17.91
CA ALA A 121 2.21 -13.37 17.79
C ALA A 121 2.74 -13.54 16.33
N LEU A 122 2.09 -12.86 15.38
CA LEU A 122 2.52 -12.84 13.98
C LEU A 122 3.84 -12.08 13.81
N HIS A 123 3.97 -10.92 14.46
CA HIS A 123 5.21 -10.14 14.51
C HIS A 123 5.81 -10.23 15.92
N ARG A 124 6.81 -11.11 16.09
CA ARG A 124 7.41 -11.40 17.41
C ARG A 124 8.51 -10.43 17.81
N CYS A 125 9.17 -9.82 16.82
CA CYS A 125 10.22 -8.84 17.09
C CYS A 125 9.66 -7.58 17.74
N PRO A 126 10.39 -6.94 18.67
CA PRO A 126 10.01 -5.62 19.15
C PRO A 126 9.96 -4.64 17.97
N ILE A 127 8.95 -3.80 17.92
CA ILE A 127 8.92 -2.67 16.99
C ILE A 127 9.70 -1.56 17.65
N ARG A 128 10.69 -1.01 16.95
CA ARG A 128 11.49 0.14 17.40
C ARG A 128 11.05 1.42 16.74
N GLU A 129 10.71 1.33 15.45
CA GLU A 129 10.39 2.51 14.68
C GLU A 129 9.31 2.22 13.64
N VAL A 130 8.45 3.21 13.42
CA VAL A 130 7.47 3.26 12.33
C VAL A 130 7.69 4.57 11.57
N THR A 131 8.03 4.48 10.29
CA THR A 131 8.26 5.63 9.41
C THR A 131 7.43 5.51 8.14
N LEU A 132 7.28 6.62 7.44
CA LEU A 132 6.78 6.60 6.05
C LEU A 132 7.95 6.27 5.11
N VAL A 133 7.75 5.41 4.13
CA VAL A 133 8.72 5.20 3.04
C VAL A 133 8.93 6.52 2.30
N ARG A 134 7.85 7.20 1.97
CA ARG A 134 7.88 8.57 1.51
C ARG A 134 7.68 9.51 2.69
N SER A 135 8.77 9.96 3.28
CA SER A 135 8.71 10.98 4.32
C SER A 135 8.83 12.37 3.70
N PRO A 136 7.83 13.26 3.82
CA PRO A 136 8.03 14.68 3.54
C PRO A 136 9.21 15.23 4.37
N ARG A 137 9.94 16.20 3.84
CA ARG A 137 11.08 16.80 4.57
C ARG A 137 10.63 17.25 5.96
N GLY A 138 11.32 16.76 6.99
CA GLY A 138 11.04 17.09 8.39
C GLY A 138 10.04 16.18 9.10
N THR A 139 9.48 15.15 8.42
CA THR A 139 8.68 14.13 9.07
C THR A 139 9.63 13.07 9.64
N GLY A 140 9.75 13.01 10.95
CA GLY A 140 10.46 11.94 11.65
C GLY A 140 9.63 10.65 11.77
N PRO A 141 10.01 9.75 12.68
CA PRO A 141 9.21 8.60 13.05
C PRO A 141 7.79 9.00 13.45
N LEU A 142 6.83 8.18 13.07
CA LEU A 142 5.43 8.37 13.46
C LEU A 142 5.22 7.93 14.91
N ALA A 143 4.30 8.57 15.60
CA ALA A 143 3.85 8.12 16.90
C ALA A 143 3.03 6.83 16.76
N TRP A 144 3.31 5.85 17.61
CA TRP A 144 2.61 4.57 17.62
C TRP A 144 2.49 3.99 19.03
N ASP A 145 1.49 3.14 19.23
CA ASP A 145 1.31 2.32 20.42
C ASP A 145 0.96 0.89 20.01
N ARG A 146 1.52 -0.10 20.70
CA ARG A 146 1.28 -1.50 20.42
C ARG A 146 0.66 -2.20 21.61
N THR A 147 -0.57 -2.61 21.44
CA THR A 147 -1.35 -3.35 22.45
C THR A 147 -1.41 -4.86 22.15
N GLY A 148 -2.08 -5.62 23.01
CA GLY A 148 -2.41 -7.02 22.71
C GLY A 148 -3.22 -7.20 21.44
N LYS A 149 -4.07 -6.23 21.10
CA LYS A 149 -5.04 -6.34 20.00
C LYS A 149 -4.52 -5.77 18.66
N ALA A 150 -3.72 -4.71 18.69
CA ALA A 150 -3.31 -4.01 17.48
C ALA A 150 -2.06 -3.15 17.70
N LEU A 151 -1.44 -2.74 16.58
CA LEU A 151 -0.57 -1.59 16.48
C LEU A 151 -1.41 -0.39 16.02
N GLN A 152 -1.42 0.68 16.79
CA GLN A 152 -2.07 1.94 16.46
C GLN A 152 -1.00 2.95 16.05
N ILE A 153 -1.17 3.61 14.92
CA ILE A 153 -0.20 4.55 14.35
C ILE A 153 -0.91 5.86 14.08
N THR A 154 -0.33 6.96 14.54
CA THR A 154 -0.84 8.30 14.26
C THR A 154 -0.16 8.88 13.03
N ILE A 155 -0.94 9.12 11.98
CA ILE A 155 -0.49 9.78 10.75
C ILE A 155 -1.09 11.19 10.72
N PRO A 156 -0.32 12.24 11.04
CA PRO A 156 -0.84 13.60 11.15
C PRO A 156 -1.45 14.11 9.83
N GLU A 157 -2.48 14.93 9.90
CA GLU A 157 -3.18 15.48 8.73
C GLU A 157 -2.24 16.14 7.69
N PRO A 158 -1.25 16.95 8.06
CA PRO A 158 -0.34 17.53 7.07
C PRO A 158 0.42 16.49 6.27
N VAL A 159 0.73 15.35 6.89
CA VAL A 159 1.39 14.21 6.24
C VAL A 159 0.44 13.51 5.28
N ARG A 160 -0.79 13.24 5.72
CA ARG A 160 -1.83 12.62 4.89
C ARG A 160 -2.15 13.48 3.67
N ARG A 161 -2.27 14.80 3.83
CA ARG A 161 -2.47 15.75 2.72
C ARG A 161 -1.31 15.76 1.74
N SER A 162 -0.06 15.80 2.21
CA SER A 162 1.11 15.84 1.34
C SER A 162 1.26 14.57 0.50
N VAL A 163 0.77 13.44 0.99
CA VAL A 163 0.71 12.19 0.24
C VAL A 163 -0.43 12.25 -0.79
N GLY A 164 -1.61 12.74 -0.42
CA GLY A 164 -2.77 12.86 -1.29
C GLY A 164 -2.63 13.88 -2.43
N GLU A 165 -1.83 14.95 -2.25
CA GLU A 165 -1.62 15.98 -3.27
C GLU A 165 -0.78 15.50 -4.48
N VAL A 166 0.06 14.50 -4.31
CA VAL A 166 0.93 13.99 -5.40
C VAL A 166 0.22 12.91 -6.22
N ALA A 167 -0.72 12.21 -5.63
CA ALA A 167 -1.68 11.29 -6.25
C ALA A 167 -2.55 10.75 -5.11
N ASP A 168 -3.83 10.49 -5.30
CA ASP A 168 -4.74 9.82 -4.33
C ASP A 168 -4.26 8.40 -3.98
N ASP A 169 -2.99 8.29 -3.53
CA ASP A 169 -2.20 7.08 -3.53
C ASP A 169 -2.16 6.41 -2.16
N ALA A 170 -1.81 5.15 -2.20
CA ALA A 170 -1.53 4.33 -1.04
C ALA A 170 -0.39 4.91 -0.18
N ILE A 171 -0.52 4.83 1.13
CA ILE A 171 0.52 5.19 2.11
C ILE A 171 1.34 3.95 2.45
N VAL A 172 2.65 4.06 2.37
CA VAL A 172 3.56 2.96 2.74
C VAL A 172 4.26 3.27 4.05
N LEU A 173 4.02 2.41 5.03
CA LEU A 173 4.69 2.41 6.32
C LEU A 173 5.84 1.41 6.29
N ARG A 174 7.01 1.83 6.80
CA ARG A 174 8.16 0.98 7.11
C ARG A 174 8.18 0.73 8.61
N ILE A 175 8.20 -0.52 9.03
CA ILE A 175 8.18 -0.96 10.41
C ILE A 175 9.45 -1.78 10.65
N THR A 176 10.30 -1.33 11.58
CA THR A 176 11.58 -1.97 11.90
C THR A 176 11.65 -2.37 13.37
N GLY A 177 12.43 -3.42 13.63
CA GLY A 177 12.68 -3.95 14.97
C GLY A 177 14.08 -3.68 15.49
#